data_962560b86ffd23a66942c68556a07abd
#
_entry.id   962560b86ffd23a66942c68556a07abd
#
_cell.length_a   1.000
_cell.length_b   1.000
_cell.length_c   1.000
_cell.angle_alpha   90.00
_cell.angle_beta   90.00
_cell.angle_gamma   90.00
#
_symmetry.space_group_name_H-M   'P 1'
#
loop_
_entity.id
_entity.type
_entity.pdbx_description
1 polymer ?
#
loop_
_entity_poly.entity_id
_entity_poly.type
_entity_poly.pdbx_seq_one_letter_code
_entity_poly.pdbx_strand_id
1 'polypeptide(L)'
;MLKKGERGDGMDKLAVLRQYFGFPAFRAGQQTLIDAVLSGRDALGVMPTGGGKSLCYELPALLLPGMTLVVSPLISLMKDQVMALRNAGIPAGCINSSMSLDELRETYRDARYGAYKLLYVAPERLLTDGFCSLAQELEIPLVAVDEAHCISQWGQDFRPSYLKIVEFLQRLPRRPAVAAFTATATAQVRADIIRILQLHEPETVVTGFDRPNLRFDVLRPKDKRTALLQLLSERRDKSGIVYCATRKTVEQVCGLLQEAGFAATRYHAGLDADERKENQEAFICDRSPVMAATNAFGMGIDKSNVSYVIHYNMPKSVEAYYQEAGRAGRDGSPADCILLYSSGDVTTAKFLIFNSSAENEELTDEERQMVQAQDLARLEAMTGYCKTQDCLRGYLLDYFGQPHEKTCGNCGNCLAEYETRDLTREAQMILSCVVRARNRLGYCVGASILSQTLHGGRSARVRELGLDLLPTYGLMSALPGAQIREWIELLERAGYLETDPVHGGIDTTERAAAVLFSDEQVLARVQRTTLAGPRTQKKAAASRTDEPLLAALKALRFRIAQEQGVPAYIVFSNATLLDMAAKRPGSMQELLEVSGVGHVKAERYGAAFLNEIRHYTHTHREES
;
A
#
# COMPACT_ATOMS: atom_id res chain seq x y z
N MET A 1 -38.61 2.10 7.35
CA MET A 1 -39.44 1.33 8.30
C MET A 1 -39.38 -0.13 7.90
N LEU A 2 -38.45 -0.89 8.46
CA LEU A 2 -38.44 -2.36 8.32
C LEU A 2 -39.58 -2.90 9.17
N LYS A 3 -40.44 -3.71 8.56
CA LYS A 3 -41.59 -4.34 9.25
C LYS A 3 -41.07 -5.15 10.45
N LYS A 4 -41.56 -4.82 11.63
CA LYS A 4 -41.41 -5.61 12.85
C LYS A 4 -42.11 -6.96 12.60
N GLY A 5 -41.34 -8.02 12.35
CA GLY A 5 -41.95 -9.35 12.30
C GLY A 5 -41.34 -10.38 11.36
N GLU A 6 -40.01 -10.41 11.19
CA GLU A 6 -39.35 -11.64 10.74
C GLU A 6 -38.08 -11.79 11.56
N ARG A 7 -38.15 -12.58 12.61
CA ARG A 7 -37.02 -13.06 13.39
C ARG A 7 -36.15 -13.88 12.44
N GLY A 8 -34.85 -13.59 12.44
CA GLY A 8 -33.86 -14.18 11.55
C GLY A 8 -33.72 -15.69 11.66
N ASP A 9 -34.67 -16.42 11.09
CA ASP A 9 -34.52 -17.81 10.71
C ASP A 9 -34.14 -17.85 9.23
N GLY A 10 -32.84 -18.06 8.93
CA GLY A 10 -32.42 -18.64 7.67
C GLY A 10 -32.10 -17.73 6.51
N MET A 11 -31.72 -16.45 6.69
CA MET A 11 -31.18 -15.71 5.54
C MET A 11 -29.79 -16.29 5.18
N ASP A 12 -29.69 -16.95 4.02
CA ASP A 12 -28.46 -17.54 3.52
C ASP A 12 -27.40 -16.45 3.32
N LYS A 13 -26.18 -16.69 3.81
CA LYS A 13 -25.00 -15.80 3.66
C LYS A 13 -24.79 -15.38 2.21
N LEU A 14 -25.00 -16.27 1.25
CA LEU A 14 -24.90 -15.99 -0.17
C LEU A 14 -26.02 -15.08 -0.66
N ALA A 15 -27.23 -15.18 -0.10
CA ALA A 15 -28.32 -14.26 -0.42
C ALA A 15 -28.00 -12.84 0.05
N VAL A 16 -27.47 -12.66 1.28
CA VAL A 16 -27.03 -11.36 1.80
C VAL A 16 -25.87 -10.80 0.97
N LEU A 17 -24.91 -11.65 0.61
CA LEU A 17 -23.76 -11.26 -0.23
C LEU A 17 -24.23 -10.70 -1.59
N ARG A 18 -25.17 -11.38 -2.24
CA ARG A 18 -25.73 -10.94 -3.53
C ARG A 18 -26.58 -9.68 -3.39
N GLN A 19 -27.44 -9.65 -2.37
CA GLN A 19 -28.38 -8.56 -2.18
C GLN A 19 -27.72 -7.21 -1.90
N TYR A 20 -26.79 -7.15 -0.94
CA TYR A 20 -26.19 -5.91 -0.48
C TYR A 20 -24.87 -5.56 -1.19
N PHE A 21 -24.06 -6.58 -1.51
CA PHE A 21 -22.72 -6.37 -2.05
C PHE A 21 -22.62 -6.71 -3.55
N GLY A 22 -23.59 -7.42 -4.12
CA GLY A 22 -23.62 -7.76 -5.55
C GLY A 22 -22.59 -8.79 -5.98
N PHE A 23 -22.04 -9.58 -5.05
CA PHE A 23 -21.06 -10.62 -5.36
C PHE A 23 -21.71 -12.00 -5.42
N PRO A 24 -21.40 -12.81 -6.47
CA PRO A 24 -22.00 -14.14 -6.63
C PRO A 24 -21.43 -15.19 -5.67
N ALA A 25 -20.20 -15.00 -5.19
CA ALA A 25 -19.47 -15.94 -4.33
C ALA A 25 -18.46 -15.23 -3.43
N PHE A 26 -18.08 -15.88 -2.34
CA PHE A 26 -17.00 -15.43 -1.46
C PHE A 26 -15.63 -15.62 -2.12
N ARG A 27 -14.69 -14.75 -1.81
CA ARG A 27 -13.28 -14.94 -2.12
C ARG A 27 -12.65 -15.93 -1.14
N ALA A 28 -11.47 -16.45 -1.50
CA ALA A 28 -10.73 -17.38 -0.64
C ALA A 28 -10.57 -16.83 0.79
N GLY A 29 -10.88 -17.65 1.78
CA GLY A 29 -10.78 -17.34 3.20
C GLY A 29 -11.90 -16.50 3.79
N GLN A 30 -12.69 -15.76 3.00
CA GLN A 30 -13.79 -14.94 3.52
C GLN A 30 -14.85 -15.77 4.22
N GLN A 31 -15.30 -16.84 3.58
CA GLN A 31 -16.36 -17.70 4.14
C GLN A 31 -15.92 -18.31 5.47
N THR A 32 -14.67 -18.77 5.59
CA THR A 32 -14.14 -19.34 6.83
C THR A 32 -14.18 -18.35 7.99
N LEU A 33 -13.76 -17.11 7.76
CA LEU A 33 -13.79 -16.04 8.78
C LEU A 33 -15.24 -15.66 9.14
N ILE A 34 -16.13 -15.52 8.15
CA ILE A 34 -17.54 -15.22 8.36
C ILE A 34 -18.21 -16.31 9.20
N ASP A 35 -17.94 -17.58 8.91
CA ASP A 35 -18.52 -18.71 9.65
C ASP A 35 -18.00 -18.77 11.09
N ALA A 36 -16.73 -18.47 11.32
CA ALA A 36 -16.18 -18.36 12.66
C ALA A 36 -16.89 -17.27 13.47
N VAL A 37 -17.00 -16.07 12.90
CA VAL A 37 -17.67 -14.93 13.55
C VAL A 37 -19.16 -15.23 13.84
N LEU A 38 -19.88 -15.78 12.86
CA LEU A 38 -21.30 -16.13 13.04
C LEU A 38 -21.53 -17.22 14.09
N SER A 39 -20.53 -18.09 14.31
CA SER A 39 -20.56 -19.09 15.38
C SER A 39 -20.09 -18.55 16.74
N GLY A 40 -19.81 -17.25 16.85
CA GLY A 40 -19.36 -16.62 18.11
C GLY A 40 -17.88 -16.87 18.44
N ARG A 41 -17.07 -17.37 17.47
CA ARG A 41 -15.63 -17.59 17.66
C ARG A 41 -14.84 -16.34 17.25
N ASP A 42 -13.69 -16.15 17.89
CA ASP A 42 -12.75 -15.11 17.50
C ASP A 42 -12.13 -15.44 16.13
N ALA A 43 -11.69 -14.40 15.42
CA ALA A 43 -11.10 -14.55 14.10
C ALA A 43 -9.90 -13.61 13.88
N LEU A 44 -8.90 -14.07 13.13
CA LEU A 44 -7.79 -13.25 12.64
C LEU A 44 -7.69 -13.39 11.11
N GLY A 45 -7.98 -12.31 10.39
CA GLY A 45 -7.89 -12.24 8.94
C GLY A 45 -6.68 -11.42 8.48
N VAL A 46 -5.68 -12.09 7.87
CA VAL A 46 -4.57 -11.41 7.19
C VAL A 46 -4.82 -11.50 5.69
N MET A 47 -5.26 -10.40 5.11
CA MET A 47 -5.70 -10.35 3.72
C MET A 47 -5.15 -9.08 3.05
N PRO A 48 -4.64 -9.14 1.81
CA PRO A 48 -4.05 -7.98 1.14
C PRO A 48 -5.07 -6.85 1.00
N THR A 49 -4.58 -5.63 0.77
CA THR A 49 -5.44 -4.50 0.42
C THR A 49 -6.24 -4.85 -0.85
N GLY A 50 -7.56 -4.61 -0.82
CA GLY A 50 -8.48 -5.05 -1.88
C GLY A 50 -8.90 -6.53 -1.79
N GLY A 51 -8.42 -7.31 -0.81
CA GLY A 51 -8.83 -8.70 -0.55
C GLY A 51 -10.24 -8.87 -0.01
N GLY A 52 -10.91 -7.77 0.37
CA GLY A 52 -12.29 -7.78 0.87
C GLY A 52 -12.38 -8.08 2.37
N LYS A 53 -11.43 -7.57 3.17
CA LYS A 53 -11.44 -7.67 4.65
C LYS A 53 -12.73 -7.18 5.27
N SER A 54 -13.22 -6.01 4.84
CA SER A 54 -14.41 -5.37 5.40
C SER A 54 -15.65 -6.26 5.30
N LEU A 55 -15.80 -7.00 4.21
CA LEU A 55 -16.90 -7.94 4.02
C LEU A 55 -16.97 -9.00 5.13
N CYS A 56 -15.82 -9.40 5.69
CA CYS A 56 -15.74 -10.44 6.72
C CYS A 56 -16.37 -10.02 8.06
N TYR A 57 -16.60 -8.74 8.29
CA TYR A 57 -17.34 -8.23 9.46
C TYR A 57 -18.65 -7.51 9.08
N GLU A 58 -18.71 -6.91 7.89
CA GLU A 58 -19.91 -6.22 7.41
C GLU A 58 -21.08 -7.18 7.14
N LEU A 59 -20.79 -8.33 6.52
CA LEU A 59 -21.83 -9.34 6.26
C LEU A 59 -22.34 -10.00 7.55
N PRO A 60 -21.47 -10.46 8.47
CA PRO A 60 -21.94 -10.93 9.78
C PRO A 60 -22.77 -9.90 10.55
N ALA A 61 -22.43 -8.61 10.49
CA ALA A 61 -23.19 -7.56 11.14
C ALA A 61 -24.68 -7.52 10.70
N LEU A 62 -24.97 -7.88 9.46
CA LEU A 62 -26.36 -7.95 8.95
C LEU A 62 -27.12 -9.16 9.47
N LEU A 63 -26.41 -10.25 9.78
CA LEU A 63 -27.01 -11.52 10.22
C LEU A 63 -27.09 -11.64 11.75
N LEU A 64 -26.16 -11.00 12.46
CA LEU A 64 -26.11 -11.02 13.93
C LEU A 64 -27.18 -10.11 14.54
N PRO A 65 -27.70 -10.44 15.75
CA PRO A 65 -28.55 -9.53 16.51
C PRO A 65 -27.76 -8.32 16.97
N GLY A 66 -28.43 -7.25 17.36
CA GLY A 66 -27.79 -6.06 17.91
C GLY A 66 -26.94 -5.29 16.90
N MET A 67 -25.80 -4.74 17.35
CA MET A 67 -24.92 -3.85 16.60
C MET A 67 -23.46 -4.35 16.61
N THR A 68 -22.82 -4.36 15.46
CA THR A 68 -21.37 -4.64 15.35
C THR A 68 -20.59 -3.34 15.58
N LEU A 69 -19.62 -3.40 16.49
CA LEU A 69 -18.68 -2.32 16.72
C LEU A 69 -17.42 -2.55 15.87
N VAL A 70 -16.98 -1.52 15.13
CA VAL A 70 -15.77 -1.58 14.31
C VAL A 70 -14.77 -0.56 14.83
N VAL A 71 -13.64 -1.03 15.37
CA VAL A 71 -12.55 -0.15 15.80
C VAL A 71 -11.63 0.10 14.62
N SER A 72 -11.48 1.38 14.24
CA SER A 72 -10.65 1.78 13.10
C SER A 72 -9.79 3.00 13.45
N PRO A 73 -8.52 3.06 12.95
CA PRO A 73 -7.56 4.08 13.40
C PRO A 73 -7.74 5.45 12.75
N LEU A 74 -8.59 5.56 11.73
CA LEU A 74 -8.62 6.74 10.88
C LEU A 74 -10.03 7.26 10.60
N ILE A 75 -10.22 8.55 10.90
CA ILE A 75 -11.49 9.25 10.72
C ILE A 75 -11.94 9.24 9.26
N SER A 76 -11.02 9.47 8.31
CA SER A 76 -11.34 9.47 6.87
C SER A 76 -11.83 8.10 6.41
N LEU A 77 -11.13 7.02 6.80
CA LEU A 77 -11.53 5.65 6.48
C LEU A 77 -12.92 5.32 7.02
N MET A 78 -13.17 5.66 8.29
CA MET A 78 -14.49 5.44 8.90
C MET A 78 -15.60 6.16 8.13
N LYS A 79 -15.39 7.43 7.73
CA LYS A 79 -16.37 8.20 6.96
C LYS A 79 -16.65 7.58 5.60
N ASP A 80 -15.60 7.15 4.88
CA ASP A 80 -15.71 6.53 3.56
C ASP A 80 -16.44 5.17 3.65
N GLN A 81 -16.11 4.34 4.64
CA GLN A 81 -16.79 3.05 4.89
C GLN A 81 -18.26 3.25 5.24
N VAL A 82 -18.58 4.17 6.15
CA VAL A 82 -19.97 4.49 6.52
C VAL A 82 -20.76 4.99 5.32
N MET A 83 -20.19 5.85 4.48
CA MET A 83 -20.82 6.34 3.26
C MET A 83 -21.09 5.19 2.26
N ALA A 84 -20.10 4.30 2.06
CA ALA A 84 -20.26 3.13 1.17
C ALA A 84 -21.36 2.18 1.67
N LEU A 85 -21.42 1.90 2.98
CA LEU A 85 -22.45 1.05 3.59
C LEU A 85 -23.84 1.67 3.46
N ARG A 86 -23.99 2.97 3.74
CA ARG A 86 -25.26 3.69 3.58
C ARG A 86 -25.74 3.67 2.13
N ASN A 87 -24.84 3.83 1.17
CA ASN A 87 -25.17 3.73 -0.26
C ASN A 87 -25.54 2.30 -0.70
N ALA A 88 -25.07 1.29 0.03
CA ALA A 88 -25.49 -0.11 -0.16
C ALA A 88 -26.81 -0.44 0.60
N GLY A 89 -27.43 0.55 1.27
CA GLY A 89 -28.64 0.36 2.06
C GLY A 89 -28.41 -0.24 3.45
N ILE A 90 -27.16 -0.23 3.94
CA ILE A 90 -26.79 -0.77 5.25
C ILE A 90 -26.69 0.38 6.26
N PRO A 91 -27.47 0.37 7.36
CA PRO A 91 -27.42 1.40 8.38
C PRO A 91 -26.07 1.37 9.13
N ALA A 92 -25.27 2.42 8.99
CA ALA A 92 -23.98 2.56 9.64
C ALA A 92 -23.75 3.96 10.18
N GLY A 93 -23.00 4.08 11.29
CA GLY A 93 -22.62 5.33 11.92
C GLY A 93 -21.13 5.35 12.26
N CYS A 94 -20.59 6.52 12.67
CA CYS A 94 -19.23 6.61 13.19
C CYS A 94 -19.14 7.58 14.37
N ILE A 95 -18.19 7.31 15.28
CA ILE A 95 -17.84 8.15 16.44
C ILE A 95 -16.34 8.42 16.41
N ASN A 96 -15.96 9.70 16.34
CA ASN A 96 -14.56 10.08 16.26
C ASN A 96 -14.29 11.44 16.97
N SER A 97 -13.04 11.88 16.96
CA SER A 97 -12.63 13.11 17.67
C SER A 97 -13.00 14.41 16.94
N SER A 98 -13.37 14.36 15.66
CA SER A 98 -13.75 15.56 14.90
C SER A 98 -15.22 15.92 15.00
N MET A 99 -16.04 15.13 15.71
CA MET A 99 -17.46 15.39 15.87
C MET A 99 -17.70 16.46 16.92
N SER A 100 -18.69 17.32 16.65
CA SER A 100 -19.24 18.25 17.64
C SER A 100 -19.99 17.48 18.74
N LEU A 101 -20.22 18.15 19.87
CA LEU A 101 -20.98 17.54 20.98
C LEU A 101 -22.41 17.18 20.58
N ASP A 102 -23.03 17.97 19.72
CA ASP A 102 -24.40 17.73 19.27
C ASP A 102 -24.48 16.54 18.31
N GLU A 103 -23.57 16.42 17.35
CA GLU A 103 -23.44 15.24 16.47
C GLU A 103 -23.18 13.98 17.29
N LEU A 104 -22.34 14.07 18.33
CA LEU A 104 -22.04 12.94 19.20
C LEU A 104 -23.28 12.50 19.98
N ARG A 105 -24.04 13.44 20.57
CA ARG A 105 -25.29 13.18 21.30
C ARG A 105 -26.35 12.54 20.40
N GLU A 106 -26.48 13.06 19.18
CA GLU A 106 -27.40 12.50 18.18
C GLU A 106 -27.00 11.07 17.82
N THR A 107 -25.72 10.82 17.54
CA THR A 107 -25.22 9.47 17.23
C THR A 107 -25.44 8.50 18.39
N TYR A 108 -25.24 8.93 19.64
CA TYR A 108 -25.49 8.09 20.82
C TYR A 108 -26.99 7.78 20.97
N ARG A 109 -27.85 8.77 20.77
CA ARG A 109 -29.31 8.58 20.79
C ARG A 109 -29.74 7.55 19.72
N ASP A 110 -29.28 7.74 18.49
CA ASP A 110 -29.63 6.88 17.36
C ASP A 110 -29.12 5.44 17.56
N ALA A 111 -27.93 5.27 18.14
CA ALA A 111 -27.39 3.96 18.51
C ALA A 111 -28.28 3.25 19.54
N ARG A 112 -28.76 3.95 20.59
CA ARG A 112 -29.70 3.40 21.59
C ARG A 112 -31.03 2.95 20.98
N TYR A 113 -31.51 3.65 19.96
CA TYR A 113 -32.73 3.29 19.24
C TYR A 113 -32.53 2.20 18.17
N GLY A 114 -31.30 1.65 18.05
CA GLY A 114 -31.00 0.58 17.10
C GLY A 114 -30.98 1.05 15.64
N ALA A 115 -30.65 2.34 15.42
CA ALA A 115 -30.60 2.91 14.07
C ALA A 115 -29.41 2.38 13.24
N TYR A 116 -28.42 1.75 13.87
CA TYR A 116 -27.22 1.27 13.20
C TYR A 116 -27.04 -0.24 13.32
N LYS A 117 -26.58 -0.87 12.25
CA LYS A 117 -26.07 -2.25 12.23
C LYS A 117 -24.57 -2.29 12.48
N LEU A 118 -23.85 -1.27 11.99
CA LEU A 118 -22.40 -1.09 12.24
C LEU A 118 -22.15 0.30 12.81
N LEU A 119 -21.34 0.35 13.86
CA LEU A 119 -20.86 1.59 14.45
C LEU A 119 -19.33 1.60 14.46
N TYR A 120 -18.74 2.48 13.64
CA TYR A 120 -17.31 2.68 13.60
C TYR A 120 -16.89 3.61 14.74
N VAL A 121 -15.80 3.26 15.44
CA VAL A 121 -15.30 4.06 16.56
C VAL A 121 -13.78 4.20 16.51
N ALA A 122 -13.30 5.40 16.78
CA ALA A 122 -11.88 5.65 16.94
C ALA A 122 -11.40 5.08 18.29
N PRO A 123 -10.23 4.43 18.36
CA PRO A 123 -9.75 3.75 19.58
C PRO A 123 -9.64 4.70 20.78
N GLU A 124 -9.38 5.99 20.57
CA GLU A 124 -9.30 7.03 21.61
C GLU A 124 -10.63 7.26 22.33
N ARG A 125 -11.75 6.91 21.66
CA ARG A 125 -13.11 7.10 22.20
C ARG A 125 -13.61 5.94 23.07
N LEU A 126 -12.99 4.77 22.96
CA LEU A 126 -13.46 3.53 23.60
C LEU A 126 -13.62 3.64 25.12
N LEU A 127 -12.69 4.32 25.80
CA LEU A 127 -12.66 4.46 27.26
C LEU A 127 -13.25 5.77 27.78
N THR A 128 -13.90 6.58 26.91
CA THR A 128 -14.62 7.75 27.41
C THR A 128 -15.89 7.32 28.16
N ASP A 129 -16.20 8.02 29.28
CA ASP A 129 -17.35 7.66 30.13
C ASP A 129 -18.67 7.57 29.35
N GLY A 130 -18.90 8.51 28.45
CA GLY A 130 -20.11 8.54 27.62
C GLY A 130 -20.20 7.33 26.68
N PHE A 131 -19.07 6.88 26.09
CA PHE A 131 -19.07 5.71 25.21
C PHE A 131 -19.14 4.40 26.01
N CYS A 132 -18.46 4.31 27.14
CA CYS A 132 -18.56 3.14 28.02
C CYS A 132 -20.01 2.95 28.51
N SER A 133 -20.68 4.03 28.92
CA SER A 133 -22.10 3.98 29.34
C SER A 133 -23.00 3.53 28.18
N LEU A 134 -22.80 4.08 26.97
CA LEU A 134 -23.55 3.63 25.80
C LEU A 134 -23.32 2.14 25.50
N ALA A 135 -22.08 1.69 25.51
CA ALA A 135 -21.73 0.30 25.17
C ALA A 135 -22.31 -0.73 26.15
N GLN A 136 -22.49 -0.35 27.43
CA GLN A 136 -23.16 -1.20 28.43
C GLN A 136 -24.65 -1.38 28.20
N GLU A 137 -25.30 -0.45 27.50
CA GLU A 137 -26.73 -0.51 27.16
C GLU A 137 -27.03 -1.25 25.86
N LEU A 138 -25.99 -1.49 25.04
CA LEU A 138 -26.14 -2.05 23.69
C LEU A 138 -25.83 -3.56 23.66
N GLU A 139 -26.56 -4.28 22.79
CA GLU A 139 -26.22 -5.65 22.43
C GLU A 139 -25.10 -5.61 21.35
N ILE A 140 -23.86 -5.96 21.75
CA ILE A 140 -22.69 -5.99 20.87
C ILE A 140 -22.20 -7.42 20.71
N PRO A 141 -22.64 -8.16 19.70
CA PRO A 141 -22.23 -9.55 19.47
C PRO A 141 -20.85 -9.67 18.85
N LEU A 142 -20.37 -8.62 18.16
CA LEU A 142 -19.11 -8.61 17.42
C LEU A 142 -18.37 -7.28 17.62
N VAL A 143 -17.08 -7.38 17.93
CA VAL A 143 -16.12 -6.26 17.82
C VAL A 143 -15.10 -6.60 16.72
N ALA A 144 -15.14 -5.86 15.63
CA ALA A 144 -14.16 -5.94 14.57
C ALA A 144 -13.02 -4.93 14.82
N VAL A 145 -11.77 -5.37 14.73
CA VAL A 145 -10.58 -4.53 14.87
C VAL A 145 -9.93 -4.43 13.51
N ASP A 146 -10.14 -3.30 12.84
CA ASP A 146 -9.50 -3.02 11.55
C ASP A 146 -8.08 -2.49 11.76
N GLU A 147 -7.21 -2.72 10.78
CA GLU A 147 -5.76 -2.43 10.84
C GLU A 147 -5.12 -2.92 12.16
N ALA A 148 -5.45 -4.16 12.56
CA ALA A 148 -5.05 -4.74 13.84
C ALA A 148 -3.53 -4.78 14.08
N HIS A 149 -2.70 -4.64 13.03
CA HIS A 149 -1.25 -4.51 13.17
C HIS A 149 -0.83 -3.28 14.01
N CYS A 150 -1.70 -2.28 14.13
CA CYS A 150 -1.45 -1.10 14.98
C CYS A 150 -1.31 -1.42 16.47
N ILE A 151 -1.71 -2.61 16.92
CA ILE A 151 -1.59 -3.02 18.33
C ILE A 151 -0.19 -3.54 18.67
N SER A 152 0.59 -3.97 17.70
CA SER A 152 1.91 -4.55 17.88
C SER A 152 3.01 -3.50 17.74
N GLN A 153 3.94 -3.46 18.67
CA GLN A 153 5.16 -2.65 18.55
C GLN A 153 6.03 -3.10 17.36
N TRP A 154 5.87 -4.34 16.92
CA TRP A 154 6.48 -4.89 15.72
C TRP A 154 5.68 -4.55 14.44
N GLY A 155 4.52 -3.90 14.56
CA GLY A 155 3.74 -3.38 13.45
C GLY A 155 4.36 -2.09 12.88
N GLN A 156 4.05 -1.78 11.63
CA GLN A 156 4.59 -0.59 10.94
C GLN A 156 4.03 0.75 11.45
N ASP A 157 2.88 0.73 12.13
CA ASP A 157 2.16 1.92 12.63
C ASP A 157 1.61 1.61 14.04
N PHE A 158 2.52 1.40 14.98
CA PHE A 158 2.13 1.15 16.37
C PHE A 158 1.38 2.35 16.95
N ARG A 159 0.21 2.08 17.55
CA ARG A 159 -0.65 3.08 18.18
C ARG A 159 -1.00 2.66 19.60
N PRO A 160 -0.49 3.34 20.63
CA PRO A 160 -0.80 3.03 22.03
C PRO A 160 -2.31 3.01 22.32
N SER A 161 -3.11 3.81 21.60
CA SER A 161 -4.57 3.83 21.74
C SER A 161 -5.24 2.48 21.43
N TYR A 162 -4.61 1.60 20.61
CA TYR A 162 -5.11 0.26 20.34
C TYR A 162 -5.05 -0.67 21.56
N LEU A 163 -4.15 -0.43 22.49
CA LEU A 163 -4.10 -1.19 23.76
C LEU A 163 -5.36 -0.99 24.60
N LYS A 164 -6.06 0.16 24.44
CA LYS A 164 -7.33 0.45 25.10
C LYS A 164 -8.48 -0.48 24.67
N ILE A 165 -8.34 -1.16 23.52
CA ILE A 165 -9.35 -2.12 23.05
C ILE A 165 -9.54 -3.24 24.05
N VAL A 166 -8.46 -3.77 24.61
CA VAL A 166 -8.52 -4.87 25.59
C VAL A 166 -9.25 -4.46 26.86
N GLU A 167 -8.91 -3.30 27.40
CA GLU A 167 -9.56 -2.73 28.57
C GLU A 167 -11.06 -2.47 28.31
N PHE A 168 -11.40 -1.96 27.15
CA PHE A 168 -12.79 -1.77 26.73
C PHE A 168 -13.56 -3.09 26.67
N LEU A 169 -12.99 -4.14 26.06
CA LEU A 169 -13.62 -5.47 25.98
C LEU A 169 -13.91 -6.06 27.37
N GLN A 170 -13.04 -5.81 28.35
CA GLN A 170 -13.23 -6.25 29.74
C GLN A 170 -14.35 -5.49 30.48
N ARG A 171 -14.71 -4.28 30.03
CA ARG A 171 -15.78 -3.46 30.61
C ARG A 171 -17.17 -3.78 30.05
N LEU A 172 -17.24 -4.58 28.98
CA LEU A 172 -18.52 -4.97 28.39
C LEU A 172 -19.23 -6.00 29.27
N PRO A 173 -20.58 -5.95 29.41
CA PRO A 173 -21.36 -6.89 30.22
C PRO A 173 -21.21 -8.34 29.77
N ARG A 174 -20.99 -8.56 28.49
CA ARG A 174 -20.73 -9.87 27.86
C ARG A 174 -19.60 -9.70 26.85
N ARG A 175 -18.60 -10.59 26.89
CA ARG A 175 -17.54 -10.58 25.88
C ARG A 175 -18.10 -10.91 24.50
N PRO A 176 -17.97 -10.03 23.51
CA PRO A 176 -18.33 -10.32 22.12
C PRO A 176 -17.33 -11.26 21.45
N ALA A 177 -17.67 -11.79 20.28
CA ALA A 177 -16.66 -12.31 19.37
C ALA A 177 -15.74 -11.16 18.93
N VAL A 178 -14.43 -11.41 18.84
CA VAL A 178 -13.45 -10.42 18.40
C VAL A 178 -12.85 -10.87 17.06
N ALA A 179 -12.99 -10.04 16.05
CA ALA A 179 -12.45 -10.31 14.72
C ALA A 179 -11.42 -9.26 14.33
N ALA A 180 -10.15 -9.65 14.26
CA ALA A 180 -9.03 -8.77 13.93
C ALA A 180 -8.64 -8.90 12.45
N PHE A 181 -8.45 -7.76 11.77
CA PHE A 181 -8.13 -7.72 10.36
C PHE A 181 -6.94 -6.82 10.07
N THR A 182 -6.05 -7.27 9.18
CA THR A 182 -4.94 -6.46 8.69
C THR A 182 -4.53 -6.86 7.28
N ALA A 183 -3.88 -5.94 6.55
CA ALA A 183 -3.30 -6.23 5.24
C ALA A 183 -1.85 -6.74 5.34
N THR A 184 -1.13 -6.36 6.37
CA THR A 184 0.31 -6.58 6.54
C THR A 184 0.58 -7.11 7.94
N ALA A 185 0.94 -8.38 8.05
CA ALA A 185 1.36 -8.96 9.33
C ALA A 185 2.35 -10.09 9.11
N THR A 186 3.58 -9.90 9.57
CA THR A 186 4.57 -10.98 9.70
C THR A 186 4.11 -12.01 10.74
N ALA A 187 4.79 -13.14 10.84
CA ALA A 187 4.46 -14.16 11.85
C ALA A 187 4.49 -13.59 13.28
N GLN A 188 5.47 -12.73 13.58
CA GLN A 188 5.61 -12.07 14.88
C GLN A 188 4.42 -11.14 15.17
N VAL A 189 4.03 -10.30 14.20
CA VAL A 189 2.88 -9.39 14.35
C VAL A 189 1.58 -10.16 14.54
N ARG A 190 1.38 -11.28 13.85
CA ARG A 190 0.21 -12.16 14.07
C ARG A 190 0.16 -12.73 15.48
N ALA A 191 1.29 -13.23 15.98
CA ALA A 191 1.37 -13.73 17.35
C ALA A 191 1.05 -12.63 18.39
N ASP A 192 1.54 -11.42 18.18
CA ASP A 192 1.25 -10.26 19.02
C ASP A 192 -0.22 -9.87 19.00
N ILE A 193 -0.85 -9.81 17.82
CA ILE A 193 -2.29 -9.52 17.70
C ILE A 193 -3.11 -10.52 18.54
N ILE A 194 -2.84 -11.81 18.39
CA ILE A 194 -3.55 -12.87 19.16
C ILE A 194 -3.33 -12.68 20.65
N ARG A 195 -2.08 -12.51 21.08
CA ARG A 195 -1.70 -12.38 22.48
C ARG A 195 -2.26 -11.12 23.12
N ILE A 196 -2.07 -9.95 22.47
CA ILE A 196 -2.42 -8.65 23.06
C ILE A 196 -3.95 -8.47 23.06
N LEU A 197 -4.66 -8.79 21.97
CA LEU A 197 -6.15 -8.73 21.94
C LEU A 197 -6.80 -9.86 22.76
N GLN A 198 -6.01 -10.78 23.33
CA GLN A 198 -6.53 -11.92 24.08
C GLN A 198 -7.58 -12.71 23.27
N LEU A 199 -7.26 -13.00 21.99
CA LEU A 199 -8.15 -13.78 21.15
C LEU A 199 -8.20 -15.24 21.64
N HIS A 200 -9.40 -15.77 21.76
CA HIS A 200 -9.64 -17.14 22.23
C HIS A 200 -9.68 -18.11 21.05
N GLU A 201 -8.64 -18.92 20.88
CA GLU A 201 -8.52 -19.94 19.82
C GLU A 201 -9.04 -19.41 18.46
N PRO A 202 -8.50 -18.27 17.96
CA PRO A 202 -9.09 -17.61 16.83
C PRO A 202 -8.97 -18.44 15.55
N GLU A 203 -10.01 -18.43 14.74
CA GLU A 203 -9.91 -18.89 13.35
C GLU A 203 -8.96 -17.96 12.60
N THR A 204 -7.78 -18.48 12.19
CA THR A 204 -6.76 -17.66 11.53
C THR A 204 -6.69 -17.98 10.05
N VAL A 205 -6.94 -16.97 9.23
CA VAL A 205 -6.85 -17.07 7.76
C VAL A 205 -5.82 -16.07 7.23
N VAL A 206 -4.84 -16.59 6.50
CA VAL A 206 -3.87 -15.80 5.74
C VAL A 206 -4.09 -16.13 4.27
N THR A 207 -4.68 -15.21 3.51
CA THR A 207 -5.03 -15.48 2.09
C THR A 207 -3.86 -15.28 1.14
N GLY A 208 -2.71 -14.89 1.67
CA GLY A 208 -1.51 -14.60 0.91
C GLY A 208 -1.32 -13.11 0.61
N PHE A 209 -0.10 -12.81 0.16
CA PHE A 209 0.34 -11.44 -0.14
C PHE A 209 0.55 -11.24 -1.64
N ASP A 210 0.36 -12.27 -2.46
CA ASP A 210 0.54 -12.11 -3.91
C ASP A 210 -0.59 -11.31 -4.55
N ARG A 211 -0.19 -10.34 -5.36
CA ARG A 211 -1.06 -9.48 -6.17
C ARG A 211 -0.59 -9.59 -7.63
N PRO A 212 -1.03 -10.63 -8.37
CA PRO A 212 -0.52 -10.90 -9.73
C PRO A 212 -0.81 -9.78 -10.73
N ASN A 213 -1.83 -8.96 -10.48
CA ASN A 213 -2.17 -7.80 -11.30
C ASN A 213 -1.23 -6.59 -11.10
N LEU A 214 -0.39 -6.58 -10.06
CA LEU A 214 0.57 -5.50 -9.83
C LEU A 214 1.90 -5.83 -10.50
N ARG A 215 2.46 -4.87 -11.24
CA ARG A 215 3.81 -4.91 -11.75
C ARG A 215 4.72 -4.07 -10.87
N PHE A 216 5.78 -4.66 -10.34
CA PHE A 216 6.77 -3.98 -9.52
C PHE A 216 8.01 -3.60 -10.32
N ASP A 217 8.46 -2.36 -10.18
CA ASP A 217 9.66 -1.85 -10.84
C ASP A 217 10.48 -0.98 -9.87
N VAL A 218 11.80 -1.13 -9.87
CA VAL A 218 12.73 -0.26 -9.14
C VAL A 218 13.66 0.40 -10.15
N LEU A 219 13.53 1.70 -10.33
CA LEU A 219 14.32 2.50 -11.25
C LEU A 219 15.35 3.34 -10.49
N ARG A 220 16.53 3.51 -11.07
CA ARG A 220 17.64 4.31 -10.49
C ARG A 220 18.00 5.45 -11.43
N PRO A 221 17.12 6.45 -11.61
CA PRO A 221 17.38 7.55 -12.54
C PRO A 221 18.46 8.48 -12.01
N LYS A 222 19.24 9.07 -12.93
CA LYS A 222 20.18 10.15 -12.60
C LYS A 222 19.43 11.41 -12.12
N ASP A 223 18.29 11.69 -12.73
CA ASP A 223 17.37 12.75 -12.36
C ASP A 223 15.95 12.21 -12.20
N LYS A 224 15.47 12.23 -10.96
CA LYS A 224 14.12 11.76 -10.60
C LYS A 224 13.01 12.62 -11.19
N ARG A 225 13.25 13.93 -11.39
CA ARG A 225 12.25 14.84 -11.95
C ARG A 225 11.94 14.48 -13.39
N THR A 226 12.97 14.37 -14.21
CA THR A 226 12.83 13.96 -15.61
C THR A 226 12.20 12.57 -15.73
N ALA A 227 12.65 11.61 -14.91
CA ALA A 227 12.08 10.26 -14.90
C ALA A 227 10.59 10.26 -14.53
N LEU A 228 10.18 11.03 -13.50
CA LEU A 228 8.78 11.15 -13.11
C LEU A 228 7.91 11.71 -14.24
N LEU A 229 8.34 12.80 -14.88
CA LEU A 229 7.62 13.42 -15.99
C LEU A 229 7.47 12.45 -17.17
N GLN A 230 8.50 11.70 -17.50
CA GLN A 230 8.44 10.68 -18.56
C GLN A 230 7.44 9.57 -18.19
N LEU A 231 7.49 9.02 -16.99
CA LEU A 231 6.57 7.98 -16.52
C LEU A 231 5.11 8.45 -16.55
N LEU A 232 4.84 9.70 -16.18
CA LEU A 232 3.50 10.25 -16.18
C LEU A 232 3.02 10.60 -17.59
N SER A 233 3.92 11.01 -18.49
CA SER A 233 3.56 11.28 -19.90
C SER A 233 3.02 10.05 -20.62
N GLU A 234 3.50 8.85 -20.27
CA GLU A 234 3.02 7.56 -20.76
C GLU A 234 1.67 7.13 -20.14
N ARG A 235 1.18 7.87 -19.14
CA ARG A 235 0.01 7.53 -18.30
C ARG A 235 -0.97 8.69 -18.14
N ARG A 236 -1.02 9.61 -19.14
CA ARG A 236 -1.83 10.85 -19.04
C ARG A 236 -3.30 10.61 -18.75
N ASP A 237 -3.87 9.53 -19.28
CA ASP A 237 -5.29 9.18 -19.13
C ASP A 237 -5.58 8.29 -17.91
N LYS A 238 -4.60 8.12 -17.02
CA LYS A 238 -4.70 7.22 -15.87
C LYS A 238 -4.63 8.00 -14.57
N SER A 239 -5.38 7.51 -13.58
CA SER A 239 -5.31 8.02 -12.21
C SER A 239 -4.21 7.31 -11.43
N GLY A 240 -3.44 8.06 -10.63
CA GLY A 240 -2.37 7.48 -9.84
C GLY A 240 -1.87 8.36 -8.69
N ILE A 241 -1.01 7.77 -7.86
CA ILE A 241 -0.46 8.41 -6.67
C ILE A 241 1.05 8.48 -6.77
N VAL A 242 1.63 9.62 -6.40
CA VAL A 242 3.07 9.84 -6.28
C VAL A 242 3.42 10.05 -4.81
N TYR A 243 4.03 9.05 -4.17
CA TYR A 243 4.44 9.14 -2.78
C TYR A 243 5.79 9.80 -2.61
N CYS A 244 5.87 10.74 -1.67
CA CYS A 244 7.06 11.51 -1.31
C CYS A 244 7.36 11.38 0.18
N ALA A 245 8.64 11.38 0.57
CA ALA A 245 9.06 11.22 1.96
C ALA A 245 8.74 12.43 2.85
N THR A 246 8.69 13.64 2.31
CA THR A 246 8.53 14.89 3.08
C THR A 246 7.47 15.80 2.47
N ARG A 247 6.87 16.66 3.33
CA ARG A 247 5.93 17.70 2.91
C ARG A 247 6.54 18.60 1.83
N LYS A 248 7.80 19.04 2.03
CA LYS A 248 8.52 19.87 1.06
C LYS A 248 8.65 19.20 -0.31
N THR A 249 8.93 17.90 -0.34
CA THR A 249 9.03 17.15 -1.60
C THR A 249 7.67 17.03 -2.29
N VAL A 250 6.58 16.86 -1.52
CA VAL A 250 5.21 16.86 -2.07
C VAL A 250 4.91 18.17 -2.79
N GLU A 251 5.21 19.31 -2.15
CA GLU A 251 5.00 20.63 -2.75
C GLU A 251 5.79 20.80 -4.05
N GLN A 252 7.08 20.41 -4.03
CA GLN A 252 7.95 20.49 -5.21
C GLN A 252 7.46 19.59 -6.36
N VAL A 253 7.04 18.37 -6.05
CA VAL A 253 6.52 17.41 -7.04
C VAL A 253 5.19 17.88 -7.60
N CYS A 254 4.27 18.34 -6.75
CA CYS A 254 2.99 18.86 -7.21
C CYS A 254 3.16 20.06 -8.14
N GLY A 255 3.98 21.05 -7.76
CA GLY A 255 4.31 22.21 -8.59
C GLY A 255 4.93 21.82 -9.94
N LEU A 256 5.92 20.91 -9.92
CA LEU A 256 6.55 20.38 -11.14
C LEU A 256 5.52 19.74 -12.09
N LEU A 257 4.55 18.98 -11.54
CA LEU A 257 3.53 18.32 -12.36
C LEU A 257 2.54 19.33 -12.96
N GLN A 258 2.13 20.32 -12.16
CA GLN A 258 1.24 21.38 -12.63
C GLN A 258 1.90 22.25 -13.71
N GLU A 259 3.17 22.62 -13.55
CA GLU A 259 3.97 23.34 -14.55
C GLU A 259 4.11 22.54 -15.86
N ALA A 260 4.18 21.19 -15.76
CA ALA A 260 4.21 20.30 -16.92
C ALA A 260 2.83 20.01 -17.53
N GLY A 261 1.76 20.66 -17.03
CA GLY A 261 0.39 20.57 -17.57
C GLY A 261 -0.38 19.32 -17.12
N PHE A 262 0.01 18.69 -15.99
CA PHE A 262 -0.79 17.63 -15.40
C PHE A 262 -1.80 18.21 -14.41
N ALA A 263 -3.04 17.70 -14.42
CA ALA A 263 -4.03 18.00 -13.39
C ALA A 263 -3.64 17.23 -12.10
N ALA A 264 -2.76 17.82 -11.29
CA ALA A 264 -2.22 17.24 -10.09
C ALA A 264 -2.66 18.03 -8.83
N THR A 265 -2.89 17.32 -7.74
CA THR A 265 -3.15 17.88 -6.42
C THR A 265 -2.22 17.26 -5.37
N ARG A 266 -2.26 17.78 -4.14
CA ARG A 266 -1.33 17.41 -3.08
C ARG A 266 -2.04 17.03 -1.78
N TYR A 267 -1.38 16.17 -0.98
CA TYR A 267 -1.90 15.79 0.33
C TYR A 267 -0.77 15.51 1.33
N HIS A 268 -0.76 16.24 2.45
CA HIS A 268 0.11 15.99 3.59
C HIS A 268 -0.45 16.61 4.88
N ALA A 269 0.03 16.19 6.02
CA ALA A 269 -0.48 16.61 7.33
C ALA A 269 -0.29 18.10 7.64
N GLY A 270 0.51 18.83 6.86
CA GLY A 270 0.72 20.29 7.03
C GLY A 270 -0.31 21.17 6.32
N LEU A 271 -1.22 20.60 5.55
CA LEU A 271 -2.33 21.33 4.92
C LEU A 271 -3.47 21.54 5.91
N ASP A 272 -4.26 22.58 5.72
CA ASP A 272 -5.50 22.80 6.46
C ASP A 272 -6.51 21.68 6.24
N ALA A 273 -7.42 21.48 7.19
CA ALA A 273 -8.39 20.39 7.13
C ALA A 273 -9.31 20.49 5.90
N ASP A 274 -9.74 21.70 5.57
CA ASP A 274 -10.62 21.96 4.41
C ASP A 274 -9.87 21.73 3.10
N GLU A 275 -8.63 22.21 2.98
CA GLU A 275 -7.79 21.96 1.79
C GLU A 275 -7.49 20.47 1.62
N ARG A 276 -7.19 19.74 2.70
CA ARG A 276 -7.00 18.28 2.64
C ARG A 276 -8.24 17.57 2.12
N LYS A 277 -9.41 17.98 2.61
CA LYS A 277 -10.69 17.42 2.18
C LYS A 277 -10.96 17.71 0.70
N GLU A 278 -10.79 18.96 0.26
CA GLU A 278 -10.99 19.35 -1.14
C GLU A 278 -10.04 18.61 -2.10
N ASN A 279 -8.76 18.53 -1.76
CA ASN A 279 -7.76 17.83 -2.56
C ASN A 279 -8.04 16.32 -2.64
N GLN A 280 -8.47 15.71 -1.53
CA GLN A 280 -8.90 14.31 -1.51
C GLN A 280 -10.12 14.10 -2.37
N GLU A 281 -11.15 14.94 -2.26
CA GLU A 281 -12.35 14.88 -3.09
C GLU A 281 -12.04 15.09 -4.57
N ALA A 282 -11.15 16.03 -4.90
CA ALA A 282 -10.72 16.27 -6.27
C ALA A 282 -10.07 15.03 -6.89
N PHE A 283 -9.22 14.32 -6.13
CA PHE A 283 -8.61 13.08 -6.57
C PHE A 283 -9.62 11.93 -6.66
N ILE A 284 -10.46 11.76 -5.65
CA ILE A 284 -11.48 10.68 -5.61
C ILE A 284 -12.47 10.81 -6.76
N CYS A 285 -12.90 12.05 -7.08
CA CYS A 285 -13.85 12.37 -8.15
C CYS A 285 -13.18 12.52 -9.53
N ASP A 286 -11.93 12.13 -9.72
CA ASP A 286 -11.16 12.23 -10.97
C ASP A 286 -11.02 13.66 -11.53
N ARG A 287 -11.28 14.71 -10.74
CA ARG A 287 -11.02 16.12 -11.11
C ARG A 287 -9.51 16.41 -11.19
N SER A 288 -8.74 15.75 -10.32
CA SER A 288 -7.28 15.76 -10.32
C SER A 288 -6.79 14.30 -10.32
N PRO A 289 -6.50 13.69 -11.48
CA PRO A 289 -6.15 12.28 -11.58
C PRO A 289 -4.79 11.94 -10.96
N VAL A 290 -3.93 12.92 -10.68
CA VAL A 290 -2.61 12.69 -10.06
C VAL A 290 -2.59 13.29 -8.66
N MET A 291 -2.28 12.45 -7.66
CA MET A 291 -2.10 12.86 -6.28
C MET A 291 -0.62 12.79 -5.88
N ALA A 292 0.00 13.92 -5.52
CA ALA A 292 1.30 13.93 -4.85
C ALA A 292 1.09 13.94 -3.33
N ALA A 293 1.66 12.97 -2.59
CA ALA A 293 1.34 12.85 -1.18
C ALA A 293 2.47 12.28 -0.32
N THR A 294 2.41 12.55 0.99
CA THR A 294 3.14 11.75 1.98
C THR A 294 2.32 10.51 2.36
N ASN A 295 2.89 9.63 3.20
CA ASN A 295 2.20 8.47 3.79
C ASN A 295 0.90 8.86 4.55
N ALA A 296 0.73 10.12 4.93
CA ALA A 296 -0.53 10.63 5.51
C ALA A 296 -1.73 10.47 4.55
N PHE A 297 -1.48 10.44 3.23
CA PHE A 297 -2.46 10.08 2.22
C PHE A 297 -2.40 8.58 1.99
N GLY A 298 -2.93 7.85 2.90
CA GLY A 298 -2.71 6.42 2.77
C GLY A 298 -3.81 5.59 3.37
N MET A 299 -3.88 5.58 4.66
CA MET A 299 -4.88 4.78 5.36
C MET A 299 -6.25 5.43 5.14
N GLY A 300 -7.19 4.73 4.49
CA GLY A 300 -8.55 5.19 4.32
C GLY A 300 -9.00 5.58 2.91
N ILE A 301 -8.13 5.51 1.92
CA ILE A 301 -8.55 5.81 0.55
C ILE A 301 -8.95 4.52 -0.16
N ASP A 302 -10.22 4.44 -0.52
CA ASP A 302 -10.78 3.30 -1.26
C ASP A 302 -11.12 3.66 -2.72
N LYS A 303 -10.19 4.38 -3.39
CA LYS A 303 -10.29 4.63 -4.83
C LYS A 303 -9.86 3.37 -5.59
N SER A 304 -10.80 2.70 -6.22
CA SER A 304 -10.56 1.40 -6.88
C SER A 304 -9.82 1.51 -8.22
N ASN A 305 -9.87 2.67 -8.89
CA ASN A 305 -9.33 2.88 -10.24
C ASN A 305 -7.92 3.50 -10.27
N VAL A 306 -7.11 3.33 -9.23
CA VAL A 306 -5.70 3.76 -9.22
C VAL A 306 -4.89 2.83 -10.10
N SER A 307 -4.41 3.32 -11.25
CA SER A 307 -3.70 2.51 -12.25
C SER A 307 -2.19 2.45 -12.03
N TYR A 308 -1.64 3.37 -11.23
CA TYR A 308 -0.23 3.36 -10.86
C TYR A 308 0.02 3.99 -9.50
N VAL A 309 1.06 3.49 -8.83
CA VAL A 309 1.66 4.12 -7.65
C VAL A 309 3.14 4.32 -7.93
N ILE A 310 3.61 5.56 -7.84
CA ILE A 310 5.02 5.91 -8.01
C ILE A 310 5.56 6.37 -6.67
N HIS A 311 6.60 5.71 -6.15
CA HIS A 311 7.35 6.17 -5.00
C HIS A 311 8.50 7.06 -5.50
N TYR A 312 8.37 8.37 -5.35
CA TYR A 312 9.42 9.34 -5.68
C TYR A 312 10.61 9.23 -4.74
N ASN A 313 10.36 8.89 -3.47
CA ASN A 313 11.36 8.51 -2.50
C ASN A 313 11.08 7.10 -1.97
N MET A 314 12.12 6.40 -1.54
CA MET A 314 12.01 5.09 -0.91
C MET A 314 11.23 5.19 0.41
N PRO A 315 10.22 4.35 0.65
CA PRO A 315 9.55 4.22 1.95
C PRO A 315 10.49 3.73 3.05
N LYS A 316 10.10 3.88 4.32
CA LYS A 316 10.91 3.47 5.46
C LYS A 316 10.96 1.96 5.68
N SER A 317 9.97 1.22 5.17
CA SER A 317 9.86 -0.23 5.36
C SER A 317 9.17 -0.92 4.18
N VAL A 318 9.36 -2.24 4.08
CA VAL A 318 8.71 -3.09 3.08
C VAL A 318 7.20 -3.12 3.27
N GLU A 319 6.72 -3.12 4.52
CA GLU A 319 5.29 -3.10 4.84
C GLU A 319 4.64 -1.79 4.36
N ALA A 320 5.27 -0.64 4.62
CA ALA A 320 4.79 0.66 4.15
C ALA A 320 4.74 0.68 2.62
N TYR A 321 5.81 0.22 1.96
CA TYR A 321 5.85 0.09 0.51
C TYR A 321 4.73 -0.80 -0.02
N TYR A 322 4.54 -1.99 0.56
CA TYR A 322 3.52 -2.94 0.13
C TYR A 322 2.10 -2.39 0.33
N GLN A 323 1.84 -1.71 1.44
CA GLN A 323 0.55 -1.10 1.72
C GLN A 323 0.25 0.07 0.77
N GLU A 324 1.23 0.93 0.48
CA GLU A 324 1.12 2.06 -0.43
C GLU A 324 0.99 1.60 -1.89
N ALA A 325 1.84 0.68 -2.34
CA ALA A 325 1.78 0.05 -3.66
C ALA A 325 0.47 -0.72 -3.88
N GLY A 326 -0.04 -1.38 -2.82
CA GLY A 326 -1.30 -2.12 -2.81
C GLY A 326 -2.55 -1.29 -3.05
N ARG A 327 -2.44 0.06 -3.11
CA ARG A 327 -3.55 0.94 -3.52
C ARG A 327 -3.81 0.88 -5.01
N ALA A 328 -2.80 0.52 -5.80
CA ALA A 328 -2.97 0.30 -7.22
C ALA A 328 -3.78 -0.97 -7.50
N GLY A 329 -4.58 -0.94 -8.56
CA GLY A 329 -5.28 -2.11 -9.08
C GLY A 329 -6.20 -2.82 -8.08
N ARG A 330 -6.90 -2.11 -7.20
CA ARG A 330 -7.84 -2.72 -6.24
C ARG A 330 -9.01 -3.41 -6.92
N ASP A 331 -9.38 -2.94 -8.10
CA ASP A 331 -10.40 -3.53 -8.96
C ASP A 331 -9.93 -4.77 -9.73
N GLY A 332 -8.69 -5.23 -9.49
CA GLY A 332 -8.09 -6.37 -10.19
C GLY A 332 -7.47 -6.02 -11.56
N SER A 333 -7.60 -4.78 -12.02
CA SER A 333 -6.97 -4.33 -13.27
C SER A 333 -5.44 -4.31 -13.15
N PRO A 334 -4.70 -4.53 -14.25
CA PRO A 334 -3.25 -4.37 -14.26
C PRO A 334 -2.82 -2.97 -13.82
N ALA A 335 -1.86 -2.89 -12.91
CA ALA A 335 -1.38 -1.62 -12.38
C ALA A 335 0.13 -1.64 -12.13
N ASP A 336 0.77 -0.47 -12.25
CA ASP A 336 2.20 -0.30 -12.10
C ASP A 336 2.57 0.23 -10.69
N CYS A 337 3.54 -0.41 -10.05
CA CYS A 337 4.14 0.02 -8.78
C CYS A 337 5.63 0.32 -9.03
N ILE A 338 5.96 1.61 -9.17
CA ILE A 338 7.29 2.06 -9.60
C ILE A 338 7.97 2.79 -8.45
N LEU A 339 9.20 2.41 -8.11
CA LEU A 339 10.00 3.07 -7.10
C LEU A 339 11.22 3.74 -7.74
N LEU A 340 11.38 5.05 -7.52
CA LEU A 340 12.53 5.83 -7.95
C LEU A 340 13.57 5.86 -6.82
N TYR A 341 14.51 4.93 -6.82
CA TYR A 341 15.51 4.77 -5.78
C TYR A 341 16.73 5.66 -5.98
N SER A 342 17.21 6.23 -4.90
CA SER A 342 18.56 6.82 -4.80
C SER A 342 19.16 6.53 -3.42
N SER A 343 20.50 6.48 -3.33
CA SER A 343 21.20 6.28 -2.05
C SER A 343 20.90 7.39 -1.03
N GLY A 344 20.58 8.61 -1.49
CA GLY A 344 20.16 9.73 -0.65
C GLY A 344 18.83 9.48 0.08
N ASP A 345 17.97 8.60 -0.46
CA ASP A 345 16.70 8.24 0.21
C ASP A 345 16.96 7.50 1.53
N VAL A 346 18.00 6.65 1.58
CA VAL A 346 18.38 5.92 2.82
C VAL A 346 18.82 6.91 3.89
N THR A 347 19.63 7.91 3.53
CA THR A 347 20.06 8.97 4.47
C THR A 347 18.87 9.76 4.98
N THR A 348 17.95 10.14 4.09
CA THR A 348 16.71 10.84 4.48
C THR A 348 15.85 10.00 5.40
N ALA A 349 15.68 8.71 5.10
CA ALA A 349 14.89 7.80 5.92
C ALA A 349 15.50 7.61 7.32
N LYS A 350 16.83 7.43 7.42
CA LYS A 350 17.55 7.38 8.70
C LYS A 350 17.31 8.65 9.52
N PHE A 351 17.48 9.81 8.91
CA PHE A 351 17.25 11.11 9.57
C PHE A 351 15.81 11.21 10.12
N LEU A 352 14.82 10.78 9.34
CA LEU A 352 13.42 10.79 9.78
C LEU A 352 13.15 9.78 10.91
N ILE A 353 13.81 8.62 10.93
CA ILE A 353 13.71 7.64 12.01
C ILE A 353 14.28 8.22 13.30
N PHE A 354 15.48 8.80 13.27
CA PHE A 354 16.12 9.39 14.44
C PHE A 354 15.28 10.53 15.04
N ASN A 355 14.72 11.41 14.19
CA ASN A 355 13.90 12.54 14.67
C ASN A 355 12.54 12.10 15.22
N SER A 356 11.85 11.14 14.57
CA SER A 356 10.54 10.67 15.05
C SER A 356 10.62 9.95 16.39
N SER A 357 11.72 9.27 16.67
CA SER A 357 11.96 8.62 17.97
C SER A 357 12.23 9.64 19.08
N ALA A 358 12.87 10.77 18.75
CA ALA A 358 13.18 11.83 19.73
C ALA A 358 11.93 12.64 20.13
N GLU A 359 10.94 12.78 19.25
CA GLU A 359 9.73 13.58 19.48
C GLU A 359 8.63 12.82 20.24
N ASN A 360 8.75 11.50 20.45
CA ASN A 360 7.72 10.72 21.13
C ASN A 360 7.95 10.71 22.66
N GLU A 361 7.29 11.64 23.36
CA GLU A 361 7.37 11.82 24.82
C GLU A 361 6.69 10.69 25.62
N GLU A 362 5.86 9.86 24.98
CA GLU A 362 5.11 8.76 25.63
C GLU A 362 5.96 7.52 25.88
N LEU A 363 7.15 7.41 25.26
CA LEU A 363 8.04 6.26 25.36
C LEU A 363 9.20 6.52 26.34
N THR A 364 9.59 5.51 27.08
CA THR A 364 10.85 5.51 27.85
C THR A 364 12.07 5.51 26.93
N ASP A 365 13.25 5.83 27.44
CA ASP A 365 14.48 5.85 26.64
C ASP A 365 14.85 4.44 26.11
N GLU A 366 14.57 3.40 26.88
CA GLU A 366 14.79 1.99 26.47
C GLU A 366 13.83 1.59 25.35
N GLU A 367 12.55 1.95 25.47
CA GLU A 367 11.55 1.70 24.43
C GLU A 367 11.86 2.48 23.14
N ARG A 368 12.32 3.73 23.25
CA ARG A 368 12.77 4.53 22.08
C ARG A 368 13.92 3.85 21.35
N GLN A 369 14.93 3.38 22.07
CA GLN A 369 16.08 2.69 21.47
C GLN A 369 15.63 1.39 20.77
N MET A 370 14.71 0.64 21.38
CA MET A 370 14.20 -0.59 20.78
C MET A 370 13.41 -0.31 19.49
N VAL A 371 12.49 0.65 19.52
CA VAL A 371 11.72 1.06 18.33
C VAL A 371 12.66 1.55 17.22
N GLN A 372 13.66 2.36 17.56
CA GLN A 372 14.65 2.85 16.60
C GLN A 372 15.47 1.73 15.95
N ALA A 373 15.91 0.76 16.73
CA ALA A 373 16.64 -0.41 16.21
C ALA A 373 15.76 -1.23 15.23
N GLN A 374 14.48 -1.41 15.57
CA GLN A 374 13.52 -2.11 14.72
C GLN A 374 13.27 -1.34 13.40
N ASP A 375 13.10 -0.03 13.47
CA ASP A 375 12.89 0.81 12.29
C ASP A 375 14.14 0.81 11.37
N LEU A 376 15.34 0.77 11.93
CA LEU A 376 16.57 0.62 11.16
C LEU A 376 16.66 -0.75 10.48
N ALA A 377 16.27 -1.83 11.15
CA ALA A 377 16.23 -3.17 10.54
C ALA A 377 15.19 -3.26 9.41
N ARG A 378 14.01 -2.63 9.56
CA ARG A 378 13.01 -2.51 8.50
C ARG A 378 13.52 -1.70 7.30
N LEU A 379 14.25 -0.59 7.58
CA LEU A 379 14.87 0.23 6.54
C LEU A 379 15.94 -0.56 5.78
N GLU A 380 16.69 -1.42 6.46
CA GLU A 380 17.67 -2.30 5.82
C GLU A 380 16.99 -3.30 4.87
N ALA A 381 15.92 -3.95 5.29
CA ALA A 381 15.12 -4.83 4.43
C ALA A 381 14.57 -4.09 3.20
N MET A 382 14.06 -2.85 3.38
CA MET A 382 13.58 -2.02 2.26
C MET A 382 14.72 -1.61 1.32
N THR A 383 15.89 -1.32 1.86
CA THR A 383 17.08 -1.03 1.07
C THR A 383 17.54 -2.27 0.28
N GLY A 384 17.47 -3.45 0.89
CA GLY A 384 17.69 -4.74 0.24
C GLY A 384 16.73 -4.97 -0.94
N TYR A 385 15.43 -4.69 -0.75
CA TYR A 385 14.45 -4.72 -1.84
C TYR A 385 14.84 -3.80 -3.01
N CYS A 386 15.26 -2.59 -2.72
CA CYS A 386 15.68 -1.64 -3.76
C CYS A 386 16.98 -2.07 -4.47
N LYS A 387 17.83 -2.84 -3.81
CA LYS A 387 19.14 -3.26 -4.35
C LYS A 387 19.11 -4.66 -4.99
N THR A 388 18.11 -5.48 -4.75
CA THR A 388 18.06 -6.85 -5.27
C THR A 388 18.05 -6.91 -6.80
N GLN A 389 18.65 -7.97 -7.36
CA GLN A 389 18.55 -8.36 -8.77
C GLN A 389 17.62 -9.57 -8.96
N ASP A 390 17.17 -10.16 -7.86
CA ASP A 390 16.21 -11.24 -7.87
C ASP A 390 14.79 -10.73 -8.15
N CYS A 391 13.83 -11.63 -8.18
CA CYS A 391 12.44 -11.28 -8.43
C CYS A 391 11.91 -10.30 -7.36
N LEU A 392 11.52 -9.08 -7.77
CA LEU A 392 11.00 -8.06 -6.86
C LEU A 392 9.73 -8.53 -6.13
N ARG A 393 8.84 -9.24 -6.83
CA ARG A 393 7.65 -9.85 -6.23
C ARG A 393 8.03 -10.94 -5.23
N GLY A 394 8.99 -11.81 -5.61
CA GLY A 394 9.50 -12.85 -4.75
C GLY A 394 10.07 -12.30 -3.45
N TYR A 395 10.86 -11.23 -3.51
CA TYR A 395 11.40 -10.56 -2.33
C TYR A 395 10.30 -10.10 -1.35
N LEU A 396 9.20 -9.52 -1.87
CA LEU A 396 8.07 -9.12 -1.02
C LEU A 396 7.38 -10.33 -0.38
N LEU A 397 7.19 -11.41 -1.14
CA LEU A 397 6.56 -12.62 -0.64
C LEU A 397 7.42 -13.32 0.42
N ASP A 398 8.74 -13.39 0.21
CA ASP A 398 9.70 -13.92 1.19
C ASP A 398 9.66 -13.11 2.50
N TYR A 399 9.63 -11.78 2.40
CA TYR A 399 9.54 -10.91 3.56
C TYR A 399 8.33 -11.21 4.45
N PHE A 400 7.19 -11.54 3.84
CA PHE A 400 5.97 -11.92 4.56
C PHE A 400 5.89 -13.43 4.87
N GLY A 401 6.91 -14.20 4.51
CA GLY A 401 6.97 -15.65 4.75
C GLY A 401 6.06 -16.48 3.86
N GLN A 402 5.76 -16.00 2.65
CA GLN A 402 4.92 -16.71 1.67
C GLN A 402 5.79 -17.41 0.62
N PRO A 403 5.65 -18.74 0.44
CA PRO A 403 6.32 -19.48 -0.65
C PRO A 403 5.93 -18.93 -2.03
N HIS A 404 6.90 -18.85 -2.92
CA HIS A 404 6.70 -18.38 -4.29
C HIS A 404 7.66 -19.05 -5.28
N GLU A 405 7.40 -18.84 -6.57
CA GLU A 405 8.30 -19.26 -7.65
C GLU A 405 9.51 -18.31 -7.75
N LYS A 406 10.66 -18.80 -8.22
CA LYS A 406 11.88 -17.99 -8.36
C LYS A 406 11.70 -16.74 -9.22
N THR A 407 10.78 -16.78 -10.19
CA THR A 407 10.52 -15.68 -11.12
C THR A 407 9.03 -15.47 -11.30
N CYS A 408 8.57 -14.22 -11.24
CA CYS A 408 7.15 -13.92 -11.46
C CYS A 408 6.81 -13.59 -12.94
N GLY A 409 7.82 -13.41 -13.79
CA GLY A 409 7.63 -13.03 -15.20
C GLY A 409 7.01 -11.64 -15.45
N ASN A 410 6.75 -10.85 -14.39
CA ASN A 410 6.02 -9.57 -14.50
C ASN A 410 6.66 -8.41 -13.72
N CYS A 411 7.80 -8.57 -13.07
CA CYS A 411 8.50 -7.45 -12.43
C CYS A 411 9.67 -6.95 -13.27
N GLY A 412 10.17 -5.77 -12.97
CA GLY A 412 11.28 -5.15 -13.67
C GLY A 412 12.52 -6.05 -13.77
N ASN A 413 12.88 -6.71 -12.67
CA ASN A 413 14.04 -7.60 -12.64
C ASN A 413 13.84 -8.89 -13.46
N CYS A 414 12.64 -9.49 -13.44
CA CYS A 414 12.35 -10.68 -14.25
C CYS A 414 12.30 -10.39 -15.76
N LEU A 415 11.91 -9.16 -16.12
CA LEU A 415 11.82 -8.72 -17.52
C LEU A 415 13.11 -8.06 -18.04
N ALA A 416 14.07 -7.78 -17.16
CA ALA A 416 15.35 -7.21 -17.53
C ALA A 416 16.25 -8.29 -18.18
N GLU A 417 16.94 -7.88 -19.23
CA GLU A 417 18.00 -8.70 -19.81
C GLU A 417 19.29 -8.47 -19.04
N TYR A 418 19.85 -9.56 -18.52
CA TYR A 418 21.14 -9.53 -17.82
C TYR A 418 22.19 -10.26 -18.66
N GLU A 419 23.40 -9.73 -18.66
CA GLU A 419 24.59 -10.44 -19.12
C GLU A 419 25.51 -10.75 -17.94
N THR A 420 26.12 -11.92 -17.95
CA THR A 420 27.17 -12.24 -16.98
C THR A 420 28.47 -11.62 -17.48
N ARG A 421 29.04 -10.73 -16.68
CA ARG A 421 30.32 -10.07 -16.95
C ARG A 421 31.33 -10.48 -15.90
N ASP A 422 32.53 -10.78 -16.33
CA ASP A 422 33.67 -10.94 -15.43
C ASP A 422 34.15 -9.54 -14.98
N LEU A 423 33.99 -9.26 -13.71
CA LEU A 423 34.43 -8.01 -13.04
C LEU A 423 35.59 -8.26 -12.10
N THR A 424 36.34 -9.38 -12.23
CA THR A 424 37.43 -9.74 -11.30
C THR A 424 38.48 -8.65 -11.20
N ARG A 425 38.91 -8.08 -12.32
CA ARG A 425 39.90 -6.99 -12.33
C ARG A 425 39.37 -5.71 -11.68
N GLU A 426 38.18 -5.32 -11.99
CA GLU A 426 37.50 -4.17 -11.40
C GLU A 426 37.29 -4.35 -9.90
N ALA A 427 36.89 -5.55 -9.49
CA ALA A 427 36.75 -5.92 -8.07
C ALA A 427 38.07 -5.80 -7.33
N GLN A 428 39.15 -6.32 -7.89
CA GLN A 428 40.50 -6.18 -7.31
C GLN A 428 40.92 -4.72 -7.14
N MET A 429 40.62 -3.84 -8.12
CA MET A 429 40.91 -2.40 -8.02
C MET A 429 40.11 -1.74 -6.90
N ILE A 430 38.81 -2.06 -6.78
CA ILE A 430 37.92 -1.51 -5.76
C ILE A 430 38.34 -2.00 -4.36
N LEU A 431 38.50 -3.31 -4.18
CA LEU A 431 38.90 -3.90 -2.90
C LEU A 431 40.26 -3.39 -2.43
N SER A 432 41.22 -3.30 -3.35
CA SER A 432 42.55 -2.72 -3.06
C SER A 432 42.46 -1.25 -2.65
N CYS A 433 41.55 -0.47 -3.26
CA CYS A 433 41.33 0.94 -2.89
C CYS A 433 40.75 1.05 -1.48
N VAL A 434 39.77 0.22 -1.11
CA VAL A 434 39.16 0.18 0.23
C VAL A 434 40.22 -0.09 1.29
N VAL A 435 41.01 -1.17 1.13
CA VAL A 435 42.07 -1.53 2.07
C VAL A 435 43.12 -0.42 2.22
N ARG A 436 43.55 0.15 1.10
CA ARG A 436 44.59 1.22 1.11
C ARG A 436 44.05 2.52 1.73
N ALA A 437 42.80 2.89 1.45
CA ALA A 437 42.15 4.06 2.05
C ALA A 437 42.04 3.91 3.56
N ARG A 438 41.54 2.73 4.04
CA ARG A 438 41.49 2.41 5.47
C ARG A 438 42.84 2.47 6.15
N ASN A 439 43.88 1.86 5.55
CA ASN A 439 45.24 1.85 6.11
C ASN A 439 45.87 3.24 6.20
N ARG A 440 45.50 4.14 5.27
CA ARG A 440 46.02 5.50 5.29
C ARG A 440 45.31 6.40 6.30
N LEU A 441 44.00 6.23 6.45
CA LEU A 441 43.17 7.13 7.26
C LEU A 441 42.98 6.62 8.70
N GLY A 442 43.11 5.32 8.94
CA GLY A 442 42.76 4.68 10.20
C GLY A 442 41.25 4.44 10.40
N TYR A 443 40.44 4.81 9.40
CA TYR A 443 38.97 4.60 9.39
C TYR A 443 38.46 4.38 7.95
N CYS A 444 37.25 3.83 7.83
CA CYS A 444 36.62 3.52 6.55
C CYS A 444 35.87 4.73 5.99
N VAL A 445 35.89 4.90 4.67
CA VAL A 445 35.17 5.97 3.94
C VAL A 445 34.08 5.39 3.08
N GLY A 446 33.05 6.20 2.79
CA GLY A 446 31.89 5.76 2.02
C GLY A 446 32.12 5.65 0.50
N ALA A 447 31.19 4.99 -0.19
CA ALA A 447 31.23 4.72 -1.64
C ALA A 447 31.51 5.94 -2.51
N SER A 448 31.00 7.11 -2.13
CA SER A 448 31.23 8.35 -2.89
C SER A 448 32.71 8.76 -2.94
N ILE A 449 33.40 8.70 -1.80
CA ILE A 449 34.83 9.05 -1.71
C ILE A 449 35.67 7.99 -2.44
N LEU A 450 35.36 6.70 -2.23
CA LEU A 450 36.04 5.59 -2.93
C LEU A 450 35.91 5.71 -4.45
N SER A 451 34.69 5.98 -4.94
CA SER A 451 34.43 6.12 -6.38
C SER A 451 35.14 7.33 -6.98
N GLN A 452 35.24 8.46 -6.25
CA GLN A 452 35.97 9.65 -6.68
C GLN A 452 37.48 9.40 -6.71
N THR A 453 37.99 8.63 -5.74
CA THR A 453 39.43 8.24 -5.70
C THR A 453 39.76 7.35 -6.89
N LEU A 454 38.96 6.31 -7.14
CA LEU A 454 39.17 5.39 -8.27
C LEU A 454 39.00 6.06 -9.63
N HIS A 455 38.07 7.01 -9.75
CA HIS A 455 37.89 7.79 -10.98
C HIS A 455 38.99 8.82 -11.22
N GLY A 456 39.71 9.23 -10.17
CA GLY A 456 40.70 10.31 -10.27
C GLY A 456 40.09 11.71 -10.23
N GLY A 457 38.99 11.86 -9.50
CA GLY A 457 38.24 13.11 -9.36
C GLY A 457 39.02 14.17 -8.57
N ARG A 458 39.03 15.41 -9.05
CA ARG A 458 39.69 16.57 -8.40
C ARG A 458 38.91 17.13 -7.20
N SER A 459 38.22 16.30 -6.47
CA SER A 459 37.45 16.69 -5.28
C SER A 459 38.37 17.25 -4.19
N ALA A 460 38.00 18.38 -3.59
CA ALA A 460 38.75 18.95 -2.46
C ALA A 460 38.87 17.91 -1.32
N ARG A 461 37.81 17.17 -1.06
CA ARG A 461 37.77 16.16 0.00
C ARG A 461 38.74 14.99 -0.21
N VAL A 462 38.89 14.52 -1.46
CA VAL A 462 39.88 13.46 -1.79
C VAL A 462 41.31 13.93 -1.53
N ARG A 463 41.60 15.19 -1.83
CA ARG A 463 42.93 15.78 -1.57
C ARG A 463 43.17 16.05 -0.08
N GLU A 464 42.21 16.59 0.63
CA GLU A 464 42.30 16.80 2.08
C GLU A 464 42.61 15.50 2.82
N LEU A 465 42.04 14.40 2.37
CA LEU A 465 42.27 13.06 2.92
C LEU A 465 43.56 12.41 2.37
N GLY A 466 44.24 13.03 1.43
CA GLY A 466 45.47 12.52 0.81
C GLY A 466 45.25 11.22 0.02
N LEU A 467 44.01 10.95 -0.43
CA LEU A 467 43.67 9.75 -1.19
C LEU A 467 44.08 9.83 -2.67
N ASP A 468 44.40 11.03 -3.15
CA ASP A 468 45.02 11.29 -4.45
C ASP A 468 46.48 10.78 -4.55
N LEU A 469 47.10 10.48 -3.42
CA LEU A 469 48.44 9.89 -3.35
C LEU A 469 48.43 8.35 -3.34
N LEU A 470 47.26 7.73 -3.33
CA LEU A 470 47.17 6.27 -3.36
C LEU A 470 47.49 5.71 -4.76
N PRO A 471 48.18 4.55 -4.85
CA PRO A 471 48.39 3.87 -6.14
C PRO A 471 47.10 3.52 -6.89
N THR A 472 45.97 3.50 -6.18
CA THR A 472 44.65 3.22 -6.75
C THR A 472 43.91 4.47 -7.26
N TYR A 473 44.52 5.68 -7.08
CA TYR A 473 43.93 6.91 -7.59
C TYR A 473 43.88 6.93 -9.11
N GLY A 474 42.69 7.14 -9.69
CA GLY A 474 42.52 7.25 -11.14
C GLY A 474 42.61 5.93 -11.91
N LEU A 475 42.74 4.77 -11.25
CA LEU A 475 42.81 3.46 -11.93
C LEU A 475 41.57 3.15 -12.78
N MET A 476 40.42 3.75 -12.46
CA MET A 476 39.16 3.56 -13.17
C MET A 476 38.69 4.87 -13.83
N SER A 477 39.61 5.74 -14.25
CA SER A 477 39.29 7.04 -14.86
C SER A 477 38.50 6.95 -16.16
N ALA A 478 38.59 5.84 -16.88
CA ALA A 478 37.84 5.57 -18.10
C ALA A 478 36.34 5.31 -17.84
N LEU A 479 35.94 5.06 -16.59
CA LEU A 479 34.55 4.70 -16.21
C LEU A 479 33.87 5.88 -15.52
N PRO A 480 32.56 6.10 -15.78
CA PRO A 480 31.81 7.09 -15.01
C PRO A 480 31.80 6.75 -13.52
N GLY A 481 31.95 7.75 -12.64
CA GLY A 481 31.91 7.52 -11.19
C GLY A 481 30.61 6.88 -10.68
N ALA A 482 29.51 7.03 -11.41
CA ALA A 482 28.26 6.33 -11.13
C ALA A 482 28.37 4.81 -11.35
N GLN A 483 29.08 4.37 -12.38
CA GLN A 483 29.30 2.96 -12.66
C GLN A 483 30.26 2.32 -11.64
N ILE A 484 31.26 3.07 -11.19
CA ILE A 484 32.15 2.61 -10.10
C ILE A 484 31.34 2.40 -8.82
N ARG A 485 30.42 3.29 -8.48
CA ARG A 485 29.52 3.12 -7.32
C ARG A 485 28.61 1.91 -7.48
N GLU A 486 28.06 1.69 -8.67
CA GLU A 486 27.25 0.50 -8.96
C GLU A 486 28.05 -0.80 -8.72
N TRP A 487 29.31 -0.84 -9.10
CA TRP A 487 30.16 -2.00 -8.84
C TRP A 487 30.55 -2.16 -7.37
N ILE A 488 30.76 -1.06 -6.63
CA ILE A 488 30.93 -1.11 -5.18
C ILE A 488 29.68 -1.72 -4.53
N GLU A 489 28.47 -1.28 -4.90
CA GLU A 489 27.22 -1.84 -4.41
C GLU A 489 27.03 -3.33 -4.80
N LEU A 490 27.54 -3.72 -5.95
CA LEU A 490 27.51 -5.10 -6.42
C LEU A 490 28.45 -5.99 -5.58
N LEU A 491 29.65 -5.52 -5.28
CA LEU A 491 30.60 -6.22 -4.41
C LEU A 491 30.09 -6.33 -2.96
N GLU A 492 29.38 -5.31 -2.47
CA GLU A 492 28.70 -5.35 -1.18
C GLU A 492 27.64 -6.45 -1.16
N ARG A 493 26.76 -6.50 -2.17
CA ARG A 493 25.73 -7.57 -2.31
C ARG A 493 26.32 -8.97 -2.46
N ALA A 494 27.45 -9.09 -3.13
CA ALA A 494 28.17 -10.35 -3.28
C ALA A 494 28.93 -10.77 -2.01
N GLY A 495 28.90 -9.93 -0.96
CA GLY A 495 29.53 -10.21 0.32
C GLY A 495 31.04 -10.04 0.34
N TYR A 496 31.62 -9.28 -0.58
CA TYR A 496 33.04 -8.92 -0.58
C TYR A 496 33.31 -7.61 0.18
N LEU A 497 32.29 -6.76 0.30
CA LEU A 497 32.33 -5.50 1.04
C LEU A 497 31.19 -5.47 2.05
N GLU A 498 31.41 -4.73 3.13
CA GLU A 498 30.37 -4.43 4.12
C GLU A 498 30.37 -2.93 4.43
N THR A 499 29.18 -2.37 4.68
CA THR A 499 29.03 -0.96 5.04
C THR A 499 28.67 -0.85 6.52
N ASP A 500 29.44 -0.07 7.28
CA ASP A 500 29.10 0.30 8.66
C ASP A 500 27.71 0.99 8.70
N PRO A 501 26.75 0.43 9.39
CA PRO A 501 25.37 0.95 9.42
C PRO A 501 25.28 2.33 10.08
N VAL A 502 26.21 2.68 10.97
CA VAL A 502 26.21 3.94 11.74
C VAL A 502 26.91 5.06 10.96
N HIS A 503 28.11 4.80 10.49
CA HIS A 503 28.97 5.83 9.88
C HIS A 503 28.99 5.77 8.35
N GLY A 504 28.47 4.69 7.74
CA GLY A 504 28.44 4.52 6.28
C GLY A 504 29.81 4.28 5.63
N GLY A 505 30.83 3.95 6.43
CA GLY A 505 32.16 3.56 5.95
C GLY A 505 32.13 2.14 5.36
N ILE A 506 32.85 1.91 4.27
CA ILE A 506 32.92 0.63 3.58
C ILE A 506 34.22 -0.08 3.93
N ASP A 507 34.11 -1.33 4.40
CA ASP A 507 35.25 -2.22 4.64
C ASP A 507 35.16 -3.51 3.81
N THR A 508 36.29 -4.22 3.75
CA THR A 508 36.37 -5.53 3.11
C THR A 508 36.01 -6.63 4.10
N THR A 509 35.23 -7.63 3.64
CA THR A 509 34.97 -8.86 4.39
C THR A 509 36.13 -9.84 4.25
N GLU A 510 36.13 -10.91 5.03
CA GLU A 510 37.11 -12.01 4.90
C GLU A 510 37.12 -12.62 3.49
N ARG A 511 35.95 -12.65 2.82
CA ARG A 511 35.83 -13.17 1.45
C ARG A 511 36.61 -12.35 0.41
N ALA A 512 36.83 -11.06 0.65
CA ALA A 512 37.57 -10.22 -0.26
C ALA A 512 39.02 -10.68 -0.47
N ALA A 513 39.60 -11.36 0.51
CA ALA A 513 40.95 -11.92 0.43
C ALA A 513 41.09 -12.96 -0.70
N ALA A 514 40.05 -13.74 -0.97
CA ALA A 514 40.06 -14.72 -2.04
C ALA A 514 40.15 -14.07 -3.44
N VAL A 515 39.51 -12.92 -3.64
CA VAL A 515 39.60 -12.16 -4.89
C VAL A 515 40.95 -11.44 -5.03
N LEU A 516 41.53 -10.96 -3.90
CA LEU A 516 42.79 -10.21 -3.92
C LEU A 516 44.00 -11.13 -4.03
N PHE A 517 43.96 -12.38 -3.50
CA PHE A 517 45.15 -13.21 -3.29
C PHE A 517 45.00 -14.67 -3.80
N SER A 518 43.80 -15.12 -4.21
CA SER A 518 43.55 -16.55 -4.52
C SER A 518 42.79 -16.79 -5.84
N ASP A 519 42.84 -15.85 -6.79
CA ASP A 519 42.25 -15.96 -8.14
C ASP A 519 40.72 -16.29 -8.17
N GLU A 520 39.97 -15.98 -7.12
CA GLU A 520 38.52 -16.08 -7.15
C GLU A 520 37.95 -15.12 -8.19
N GLN A 521 37.18 -15.66 -9.17
CA GLN A 521 36.53 -14.86 -10.20
C GLN A 521 35.27 -14.19 -9.66
N VAL A 522 35.10 -12.91 -9.95
CA VAL A 522 33.89 -12.15 -9.64
C VAL A 522 33.02 -12.05 -10.89
N LEU A 523 32.10 -13.00 -11.04
CA LEU A 523 31.12 -12.99 -12.11
C LEU A 523 29.86 -12.23 -11.64
N ALA A 524 29.55 -11.14 -12.31
CA ALA A 524 28.43 -10.27 -11.96
C ALA A 524 27.36 -10.28 -13.05
N ARG A 525 26.09 -10.31 -12.63
CA ARG A 525 24.96 -10.05 -13.51
C ARG A 525 24.81 -8.55 -13.67
N VAL A 526 25.13 -8.05 -14.86
CA VAL A 526 24.99 -6.62 -15.20
C VAL A 526 23.79 -6.46 -16.12
N GLN A 527 22.94 -5.52 -15.81
CA GLN A 527 21.79 -5.23 -16.66
C GLN A 527 22.25 -4.68 -18.00
N ARG A 528 21.81 -5.31 -19.10
CA ARG A 528 22.10 -4.81 -20.44
C ARG A 528 21.40 -3.48 -20.63
N THR A 529 22.17 -2.41 -20.81
CA THR A 529 21.63 -1.08 -21.09
C THR A 529 21.12 -1.06 -22.52
N THR A 530 19.96 -1.63 -22.77
CA THR A 530 19.23 -1.31 -23.99
C THR A 530 18.66 0.08 -23.79
N LEU A 531 19.06 1.03 -24.64
CA LEU A 531 18.32 2.28 -24.84
C LEU A 531 16.87 1.87 -25.09
N ALA A 532 16.04 1.99 -24.07
CA ALA A 532 14.66 1.55 -24.11
C ALA A 532 13.89 2.42 -25.10
N GLY A 533 13.71 1.89 -26.29
CA GLY A 533 12.59 2.28 -27.12
C GLY A 533 11.27 1.90 -26.42
N PRO A 534 10.14 2.50 -26.80
CA PRO A 534 8.85 2.22 -26.16
C PRO A 534 8.62 0.69 -26.19
N ARG A 535 8.65 0.06 -25.01
CA ARG A 535 8.39 -1.38 -24.86
C ARG A 535 6.92 -1.60 -25.16
N THR A 536 6.62 -2.10 -26.36
CA THR A 536 5.31 -2.65 -26.70
C THR A 536 5.01 -3.78 -25.71
N GLN A 537 4.05 -3.53 -24.82
CA GLN A 537 3.46 -4.57 -23.98
C GLN A 537 2.96 -5.68 -24.92
N LYS A 538 3.51 -6.90 -24.80
CA LYS A 538 2.81 -8.07 -25.28
C LYS A 538 1.48 -8.12 -24.53
N LYS A 539 0.40 -7.78 -25.24
CA LYS A 539 -0.96 -7.97 -24.75
C LYS A 539 -1.08 -9.44 -24.33
N ALA A 540 -1.12 -9.69 -23.02
CA ALA A 540 -1.70 -10.91 -22.53
C ALA A 540 -3.08 -11.02 -23.18
N ALA A 541 -3.47 -12.22 -23.61
CA ALA A 541 -4.71 -12.47 -24.32
C ALA A 541 -5.89 -12.01 -23.44
N ALA A 542 -6.23 -10.73 -23.55
CA ALA A 542 -7.45 -10.18 -22.98
C ALA A 542 -8.60 -10.73 -23.81
N SER A 543 -9.58 -11.34 -23.15
CA SER A 543 -10.91 -11.53 -23.70
C SER A 543 -11.30 -10.25 -24.46
N ARG A 544 -11.87 -10.38 -25.65
CA ARG A 544 -12.30 -9.27 -26.49
C ARG A 544 -13.33 -8.42 -25.75
N THR A 545 -12.87 -7.49 -24.94
CA THR A 545 -13.71 -6.47 -24.32
C THR A 545 -13.98 -5.41 -25.37
N ASP A 546 -15.22 -5.05 -25.54
CA ASP A 546 -15.63 -3.98 -26.45
C ASP A 546 -15.14 -2.64 -25.88
N GLU A 547 -13.93 -2.22 -26.28
CA GLU A 547 -13.30 -1.00 -25.77
C GLU A 547 -14.18 0.27 -25.96
N PRO A 548 -14.91 0.45 -27.10
CA PRO A 548 -15.82 1.58 -27.27
C PRO A 548 -17.01 1.58 -26.29
N LEU A 549 -17.67 0.43 -26.09
CA LEU A 549 -18.77 0.32 -25.13
C LEU A 549 -18.28 0.62 -23.70
N LEU A 550 -17.13 0.08 -23.33
CA LEU A 550 -16.54 0.35 -22.03
C LEU A 550 -16.25 1.84 -21.82
N ALA A 551 -15.79 2.54 -22.86
CA ALA A 551 -15.57 3.98 -22.82
C ALA A 551 -16.88 4.76 -22.62
N ALA A 552 -17.97 4.38 -23.31
CA ALA A 552 -19.29 4.97 -23.14
C ALA A 552 -19.84 4.76 -21.72
N LEU A 553 -19.73 3.54 -21.18
CA LEU A 553 -20.15 3.24 -19.81
C LEU A 553 -19.33 4.01 -18.75
N LYS A 554 -18.03 4.21 -18.97
CA LYS A 554 -17.19 5.05 -18.11
C LYS A 554 -17.62 6.52 -18.15
N ALA A 555 -17.92 7.05 -19.32
CA ALA A 555 -18.40 8.41 -19.49
C ALA A 555 -19.77 8.64 -18.81
N LEU A 556 -20.70 7.69 -18.97
CA LEU A 556 -21.99 7.72 -18.27
C LEU A 556 -21.82 7.70 -16.75
N ARG A 557 -21.00 6.77 -16.25
CA ARG A 557 -20.68 6.69 -14.82
C ARG A 557 -20.13 8.01 -14.27
N PHE A 558 -19.22 8.63 -15.01
CA PHE A 558 -18.62 9.90 -14.62
C PHE A 558 -19.67 11.03 -14.53
N ARG A 559 -20.57 11.13 -15.48
CA ARG A 559 -21.69 12.11 -15.45
C ARG A 559 -22.57 11.91 -14.21
N ILE A 560 -23.04 10.68 -13.99
CA ILE A 560 -23.89 10.35 -12.84
C ILE A 560 -23.18 10.68 -11.51
N ALA A 561 -21.90 10.36 -11.41
CA ALA A 561 -21.09 10.63 -10.23
C ALA A 561 -20.96 12.13 -9.97
N GLN A 562 -20.72 12.95 -11.00
CA GLN A 562 -20.68 14.41 -10.90
C GLN A 562 -22.03 15.01 -10.49
N GLU A 563 -23.12 14.58 -11.09
CA GLU A 563 -24.48 15.05 -10.77
C GLU A 563 -24.87 14.78 -9.32
N GLN A 564 -24.39 13.67 -8.77
CA GLN A 564 -24.73 13.26 -7.39
C GLN A 564 -23.68 13.65 -6.36
N GLY A 565 -22.55 14.24 -6.78
CA GLY A 565 -21.45 14.60 -5.87
C GLY A 565 -20.81 13.39 -5.19
N VAL A 566 -20.81 12.22 -5.85
CA VAL A 566 -20.24 10.99 -5.30
C VAL A 566 -19.05 10.50 -6.16
N PRO A 567 -18.09 9.76 -5.56
CA PRO A 567 -17.02 9.13 -6.32
C PRO A 567 -17.54 8.18 -7.40
N ALA A 568 -16.91 8.17 -8.57
CA ALA A 568 -17.35 7.36 -9.71
C ALA A 568 -17.43 5.85 -9.40
N TYR A 569 -16.52 5.32 -8.57
CA TYR A 569 -16.53 3.92 -8.15
C TYR A 569 -17.70 3.55 -7.21
N ILE A 570 -18.30 4.52 -6.53
CA ILE A 570 -19.50 4.31 -5.72
C ILE A 570 -20.68 3.93 -6.61
N VAL A 571 -20.80 4.54 -7.79
CA VAL A 571 -21.82 4.14 -8.78
C VAL A 571 -21.54 2.69 -9.20
N PHE A 572 -20.44 2.46 -9.94
CA PHE A 572 -19.97 1.12 -10.30
C PHE A 572 -18.44 1.10 -10.41
N SER A 573 -17.82 -0.01 -9.99
CA SER A 573 -16.37 -0.21 -10.13
C SER A 573 -15.97 -0.41 -11.60
N ASN A 574 -14.67 -0.26 -11.92
CA ASN A 574 -14.18 -0.58 -13.27
C ASN A 574 -14.40 -2.06 -13.62
N ALA A 575 -14.21 -2.97 -12.65
CA ALA A 575 -14.48 -4.39 -12.84
C ALA A 575 -15.95 -4.66 -13.17
N THR A 576 -16.88 -3.95 -12.52
CA THR A 576 -18.31 -4.02 -12.83
C THR A 576 -18.61 -3.53 -14.24
N LEU A 577 -17.99 -2.41 -14.68
CA LEU A 577 -18.18 -1.90 -16.05
C LEU A 577 -17.57 -2.82 -17.11
N LEU A 578 -16.44 -3.47 -16.80
CA LEU A 578 -15.85 -4.48 -17.68
C LEU A 578 -16.77 -5.69 -17.83
N ASP A 579 -17.35 -6.17 -16.74
CA ASP A 579 -18.31 -7.29 -16.77
C ASP A 579 -19.61 -6.89 -17.50
N MET A 580 -20.10 -5.65 -17.32
CA MET A 580 -21.23 -5.10 -18.09
C MET A 580 -20.92 -5.06 -19.59
N ALA A 581 -19.75 -4.58 -19.99
CA ALA A 581 -19.34 -4.51 -21.40
C ALA A 581 -19.21 -5.89 -22.03
N ALA A 582 -18.75 -6.89 -21.25
CA ALA A 582 -18.64 -8.27 -21.69
C ALA A 582 -20.01 -8.97 -21.81
N LYS A 583 -20.90 -8.81 -20.81
CA LYS A 583 -22.21 -9.46 -20.75
C LYS A 583 -23.28 -8.76 -21.54
N ARG A 584 -23.18 -7.44 -21.73
CA ARG A 584 -24.15 -6.58 -22.44
C ARG A 584 -25.59 -6.81 -21.99
N PRO A 585 -25.93 -6.65 -20.69
CA PRO A 585 -27.28 -6.94 -20.18
C PRO A 585 -28.33 -6.11 -20.90
N GLY A 586 -29.42 -6.76 -21.35
CA GLY A 586 -30.56 -6.13 -22.01
C GLY A 586 -31.73 -5.87 -21.08
N SER A 587 -31.74 -6.49 -19.89
CA SER A 587 -32.81 -6.41 -18.90
C SER A 587 -32.27 -6.13 -17.51
N MET A 588 -33.15 -5.67 -16.59
CA MET A 588 -32.78 -5.46 -15.19
C MET A 588 -32.37 -6.78 -14.50
N GLN A 589 -32.96 -7.88 -14.90
CA GLN A 589 -32.62 -9.21 -14.36
C GLN A 589 -31.20 -9.63 -14.78
N GLU A 590 -30.84 -9.45 -16.04
CA GLU A 590 -29.47 -9.71 -16.54
C GLU A 590 -28.44 -8.75 -15.91
N LEU A 591 -28.85 -7.50 -15.64
CA LEU A 591 -27.98 -6.52 -14.97
C LEU A 591 -27.62 -6.96 -13.54
N LEU A 592 -28.52 -7.62 -12.82
CA LEU A 592 -28.27 -8.18 -11.49
C LEU A 592 -27.30 -9.39 -11.51
N GLU A 593 -27.06 -10.00 -12.68
CA GLU A 593 -26.05 -11.04 -12.85
C GLU A 593 -24.64 -10.48 -13.08
N VAL A 594 -24.54 -9.17 -13.27
CA VAL A 594 -23.24 -8.49 -13.39
C VAL A 594 -22.57 -8.37 -12.02
N SER A 595 -21.31 -8.77 -11.94
CA SER A 595 -20.55 -8.73 -10.68
C SER A 595 -20.44 -7.30 -10.13
N GLY A 596 -20.80 -7.13 -8.85
CA GLY A 596 -20.77 -5.83 -8.18
C GLY A 596 -22.03 -4.98 -8.37
N VAL A 597 -23.10 -5.54 -8.96
CA VAL A 597 -24.43 -4.91 -9.06
C VAL A 597 -25.37 -5.54 -8.05
N GLY A 598 -25.54 -4.88 -6.90
CA GLY A 598 -26.58 -5.23 -5.92
C GLY A 598 -27.92 -4.56 -6.25
N HIS A 599 -29.01 -5.05 -5.62
CA HIS A 599 -30.39 -4.56 -5.88
C HIS A 599 -30.52 -3.05 -5.76
N VAL A 600 -29.97 -2.43 -4.71
CA VAL A 600 -30.03 -0.98 -4.48
C VAL A 600 -29.38 -0.19 -5.61
N LYS A 601 -28.21 -0.66 -6.09
CA LYS A 601 -27.51 -0.01 -7.21
C LYS A 601 -28.22 -0.23 -8.54
N ALA A 602 -28.82 -1.41 -8.74
CA ALA A 602 -29.61 -1.71 -9.92
C ALA A 602 -30.85 -0.81 -10.00
N GLU A 603 -31.58 -0.64 -8.90
CA GLU A 603 -32.74 0.28 -8.84
C GLU A 603 -32.34 1.73 -9.09
N ARG A 604 -31.21 2.18 -8.52
CA ARG A 604 -30.78 3.58 -8.57
C ARG A 604 -30.16 3.96 -9.93
N TYR A 605 -29.36 3.09 -10.53
CA TYR A 605 -28.53 3.40 -11.70
C TYR A 605 -28.84 2.53 -12.92
N GLY A 606 -29.47 1.36 -12.72
CA GLY A 606 -29.59 0.32 -13.74
C GLY A 606 -30.27 0.79 -15.01
N ALA A 607 -31.34 1.58 -14.91
CA ALA A 607 -32.05 2.08 -16.08
C ALA A 607 -31.15 2.93 -17.03
N ALA A 608 -30.30 3.77 -16.47
CA ALA A 608 -29.37 4.62 -17.25
C ALA A 608 -28.33 3.76 -18.00
N PHE A 609 -27.75 2.76 -17.33
CA PHE A 609 -26.73 1.89 -17.93
C PHE A 609 -27.34 0.94 -18.97
N LEU A 610 -28.52 0.39 -18.74
CA LEU A 610 -29.24 -0.41 -19.73
C LEU A 610 -29.59 0.36 -20.98
N ASN A 611 -29.99 1.63 -20.85
CA ASN A 611 -30.26 2.50 -21.97
C ASN A 611 -28.99 2.79 -22.80
N GLU A 612 -27.86 3.04 -22.14
CA GLU A 612 -26.57 3.25 -22.82
C GLU A 612 -26.11 2.01 -23.59
N ILE A 613 -26.25 0.81 -22.98
CA ILE A 613 -25.91 -0.45 -23.64
C ILE A 613 -26.81 -0.71 -24.84
N ARG A 614 -28.11 -0.45 -24.73
CA ARG A 614 -29.05 -0.59 -25.84
C ARG A 614 -28.75 0.39 -26.97
N HIS A 615 -28.50 1.65 -26.64
CA HIS A 615 -28.15 2.68 -27.61
C HIS A 615 -26.90 2.28 -28.39
N TYR A 616 -25.86 1.87 -27.67
CA TYR A 616 -24.62 1.39 -28.28
C TYR A 616 -24.84 0.17 -29.18
N THR A 617 -25.61 -0.81 -28.73
CA THR A 617 -25.89 -2.04 -29.49
C THR A 617 -26.73 -1.75 -30.77
N HIS A 618 -27.62 -0.76 -30.74
CA HIS A 618 -28.39 -0.34 -31.92
C HIS A 618 -27.51 0.37 -32.95
N THR A 619 -26.70 1.30 -32.49
CA THR A 619 -25.84 2.13 -33.37
C THR A 619 -24.78 1.27 -34.11
N HIS A 620 -24.27 0.21 -33.49
CA HIS A 620 -23.23 -0.65 -34.08
C HIS A 620 -23.78 -1.93 -34.74
N ARG A 621 -25.10 -2.16 -34.73
CA ARG A 621 -25.75 -3.18 -35.58
C ARG A 621 -26.01 -2.71 -36.98
N GLU A 622 -26.05 -1.40 -37.21
CA GLU A 622 -26.26 -0.80 -38.56
C GLU A 622 -24.96 -0.71 -39.36
N GLU A 623 -23.79 -0.92 -38.72
CA GLU A 623 -22.47 -0.87 -39.40
C GLU A 623 -21.88 -2.29 -39.66
N SER A 624 -22.58 -3.37 -39.31
CA SER A 624 -22.21 -4.78 -39.61
C SER A 624 -23.14 -5.39 -40.63
#